data_f9a985320a7a993cc238e0fd43b8c056
#
_entry.id   f9a985320a7a993cc238e0fd43b8c056
#
_cell.length_a   1.000
_cell.length_b   1.000
_cell.length_c   1.000
_cell.angle_alpha   90.00
_cell.angle_beta   90.00
_cell.angle_gamma   90.00
#
_symmetry.space_group_name_H-M   'P 1'
#
loop_
_entity.id
_entity.type
_entity.pdbx_description
1 polymer ?
#
loop_
_entity_poly.entity_id
_entity_poly.type
_entity_poly.pdbx_seq_one_letter_code
_entity_poly.pdbx_strand_id
1 'polypeptide(L)'
;VTKLANIPYSSRAEQQAENVRKMLLAMAKDVRVVIIKLADRLHNMRTLDYRIPEKQRVKSLETMEIYAPLAHRLGIRSVKEELEDLSLKHLDPVAYHEIEQQLALRKEDREAFLSNIIKRIEARLEEEHVTAQIDGRVKSIYGIYRKMYMQGRSFDEIYDIYAVRIIVDTVLECYNILGIIHDMLRPIPNRFKDYISTPKQNMYQSLHTTVLDKEGVPFEVQIRTWDMHYTAEYGVAAHWKYKIGMEGKDALDERLAWIRQLLESQKDSDDVEDIVKSIKTDIAPEEVFVFTPRGDVIRLPQGSTVVDFAYAIHSEVGNKMVGAKVDGRMVSLDYKVKTGMIVEIITSTTQSNGPSRDWLKIVKTSEARNKIRSWFKKEKREENIAEGKLALEKEMRRNLIA
;
A
#
# COMPACT_ATOMS: atom_id res chain seq x y z
N VAL A 1 23.37 3.21 8.78
CA VAL A 1 23.39 2.37 7.57
C VAL A 1 24.24 1.11 7.77
N THR A 2 25.31 1.16 8.55
CA THR A 2 26.16 0.01 8.88
C THR A 2 25.54 -0.89 9.93
N LYS A 3 25.81 -2.22 9.86
CA LYS A 3 25.39 -3.19 10.87
C LYS A 3 25.95 -2.77 12.24
N LEU A 4 25.10 -2.42 13.17
CA LEU A 4 25.47 -2.18 14.55
C LEU A 4 25.64 -3.53 15.25
N ALA A 5 26.81 -3.73 15.86
CA ALA A 5 27.24 -4.76 16.80
C ALA A 5 26.70 -6.20 16.62
N ASN A 6 27.55 -7.18 16.73
CA ASN A 6 27.20 -8.61 16.84
C ASN A 6 26.41 -8.88 18.13
N ILE A 7 25.09 -8.70 18.08
CA ILE A 7 24.18 -9.20 19.10
C ILE A 7 23.88 -10.65 18.71
N PRO A 8 24.07 -11.63 19.59
CA PRO A 8 23.68 -13.02 19.31
C PRO A 8 22.16 -13.08 19.26
N TYR A 9 21.61 -13.46 18.10
CA TYR A 9 20.18 -13.69 17.91
C TYR A 9 19.88 -15.18 18.01
N SER A 10 18.75 -15.54 18.60
CA SER A 10 18.33 -16.93 18.77
C SER A 10 17.89 -17.56 17.42
N SER A 11 17.41 -16.74 16.47
CA SER A 11 16.99 -17.19 15.15
C SER A 11 17.29 -16.16 14.05
N ARG A 12 17.32 -16.64 12.80
CA ARG A 12 17.45 -15.77 11.61
C ARG A 12 16.24 -14.87 11.42
N ALA A 13 15.05 -15.33 11.79
CA ALA A 13 13.82 -14.57 11.75
C ALA A 13 13.87 -13.38 12.71
N GLU A 14 14.33 -13.60 13.93
CA GLU A 14 14.52 -12.57 14.94
C GLU A 14 15.54 -11.51 14.50
N GLN A 15 16.67 -11.95 13.91
CA GLN A 15 17.66 -11.02 13.34
C GLN A 15 17.07 -10.15 12.22
N GLN A 16 16.26 -10.73 11.34
CA GLN A 16 15.61 -10.01 10.24
C GLN A 16 14.60 -8.99 10.78
N ALA A 17 13.81 -9.37 11.74
CA ALA A 17 12.81 -8.54 12.37
C ALA A 17 13.44 -7.33 13.10
N GLU A 18 14.50 -7.56 13.87
CA GLU A 18 15.20 -6.48 14.56
C GLU A 18 15.92 -5.53 13.58
N ASN A 19 16.44 -6.03 12.46
CA ASN A 19 17.00 -5.19 11.41
C ASN A 19 15.93 -4.29 10.76
N VAL A 20 14.73 -4.81 10.52
CA VAL A 20 13.61 -4.04 9.99
C VAL A 20 13.16 -2.99 11.00
N ARG A 21 13.02 -3.36 12.28
CA ARG A 21 12.69 -2.42 13.36
C ARG A 21 13.69 -1.28 13.46
N LYS A 22 14.99 -1.56 13.47
CA LYS A 22 16.05 -0.54 13.49
C LYS A 22 16.01 0.36 12.27
N MET A 23 15.72 -0.21 11.10
CA MET A 23 15.56 0.55 9.87
C MET A 23 14.37 1.52 9.96
N LEU A 24 13.22 1.09 10.47
CA LEU A 24 12.04 1.94 10.66
C LEU A 24 12.28 3.03 11.71
N LEU A 25 12.96 2.72 12.82
CA LEU A 25 13.35 3.71 13.82
C LEU A 25 14.31 4.77 13.24
N ALA A 26 15.26 4.36 12.41
CA ALA A 26 16.16 5.29 11.72
C ALA A 26 15.41 6.15 10.71
N MET A 27 14.42 5.57 10.00
CA MET A 27 13.58 6.21 9.02
C MET A 27 12.66 7.29 9.63
N ALA A 28 12.14 7.03 10.84
CA ALA A 28 11.34 8.00 11.59
C ALA A 28 12.17 9.25 11.97
N LYS A 29 13.50 9.11 12.08
CA LYS A 29 14.42 10.21 12.34
C LYS A 29 14.89 10.90 11.05
N ASP A 30 15.19 10.11 10.02
CA ASP A 30 15.69 10.62 8.74
C ASP A 30 15.37 9.64 7.60
N VAL A 31 14.46 10.03 6.71
CA VAL A 31 14.01 9.22 5.57
C VAL A 31 15.12 8.93 4.56
N ARG A 32 16.20 9.74 4.52
CA ARG A 32 17.37 9.50 3.65
C ARG A 32 18.01 8.14 3.90
N VAL A 33 17.96 7.65 5.13
CA VAL A 33 18.47 6.32 5.49
C VAL A 33 17.81 5.22 4.67
N VAL A 34 16.50 5.32 4.44
CA VAL A 34 15.77 4.30 3.68
C VAL A 34 16.07 4.40 2.19
N ILE A 35 16.19 5.62 1.65
CA ILE A 35 16.56 5.79 0.24
C ILE A 35 17.91 5.18 -0.04
N ILE A 36 18.90 5.40 0.84
CA ILE A 36 20.24 4.77 0.73
C ILE A 36 20.10 3.23 0.82
N LYS A 37 19.23 2.74 1.73
CA LYS A 37 18.98 1.29 1.87
C LYS A 37 18.29 0.68 0.66
N LEU A 38 17.35 1.40 0.04
CA LEU A 38 16.70 0.96 -1.20
C LEU A 38 17.69 0.94 -2.37
N ALA A 39 18.57 1.94 -2.47
CA ALA A 39 19.63 1.97 -3.49
C ALA A 39 20.65 0.83 -3.31
N ASP A 40 21.09 0.57 -2.06
CA ASP A 40 21.97 -0.56 -1.72
C ASP A 40 21.29 -1.90 -2.07
N ARG A 41 19.99 -2.06 -1.70
CA ARG A 41 19.24 -3.25 -2.06
C ARG A 41 19.09 -3.44 -3.55
N LEU A 42 18.77 -2.38 -4.29
CA LEU A 42 18.63 -2.43 -5.74
C LEU A 42 19.94 -2.83 -6.43
N HIS A 43 21.06 -2.25 -5.99
CA HIS A 43 22.38 -2.64 -6.49
C HIS A 43 22.67 -4.13 -6.22
N ASN A 44 22.40 -4.60 -5.01
CA ASN A 44 22.58 -6.01 -4.64
C ASN A 44 21.69 -6.95 -5.46
N MET A 45 20.46 -6.53 -5.80
CA MET A 45 19.55 -7.32 -6.63
C MET A 45 20.01 -7.38 -8.10
N ARG A 46 20.54 -6.29 -8.66
CA ARG A 46 21.11 -6.27 -10.01
C ARG A 46 22.32 -7.18 -10.19
N THR A 47 23.02 -7.47 -9.10
CA THR A 47 24.23 -8.36 -9.10
C THR A 47 23.95 -9.71 -8.47
N LEU A 48 22.70 -10.09 -8.28
CA LEU A 48 22.32 -11.27 -7.54
C LEU A 48 22.62 -12.58 -8.28
N ASP A 49 22.70 -12.55 -9.61
CA ASP A 49 23.05 -13.69 -10.49
C ASP A 49 24.39 -14.32 -10.11
N TYR A 50 25.34 -13.57 -9.55
CA TYR A 50 26.65 -14.04 -9.11
C TYR A 50 26.64 -14.76 -7.74
N ARG A 51 25.48 -14.92 -7.12
CA ARG A 51 25.32 -15.65 -5.84
C ARG A 51 24.78 -17.05 -6.07
N ILE A 52 25.01 -17.93 -5.09
CA ILE A 52 24.45 -19.28 -5.11
C ILE A 52 22.91 -19.26 -5.06
N PRO A 53 22.21 -20.22 -5.68
CA PRO A 53 20.74 -20.21 -5.83
C PRO A 53 19.98 -20.04 -4.51
N GLU A 54 20.45 -20.66 -3.44
CA GLU A 54 19.83 -20.55 -2.12
C GLU A 54 19.84 -19.10 -1.60
N LYS A 55 20.97 -18.39 -1.77
CA LYS A 55 21.09 -16.97 -1.40
C LYS A 55 20.26 -16.06 -2.31
N GLN A 56 20.18 -16.40 -3.62
CA GLN A 56 19.33 -15.69 -4.57
C GLN A 56 17.88 -15.73 -4.10
N ARG A 57 17.36 -16.94 -3.82
CA ARG A 57 15.97 -17.13 -3.35
C ARG A 57 15.69 -16.37 -2.05
N VAL A 58 16.55 -16.50 -1.06
CA VAL A 58 16.37 -15.83 0.25
C VAL A 58 16.38 -14.31 0.12
N LYS A 59 17.29 -13.74 -0.69
CA LYS A 59 17.38 -12.29 -0.89
C LYS A 59 16.23 -11.74 -1.71
N SER A 60 15.76 -12.49 -2.69
CA SER A 60 14.58 -12.13 -3.47
C SER A 60 13.32 -12.14 -2.62
N LEU A 61 13.14 -13.14 -1.75
CA LEU A 61 12.01 -13.21 -0.83
C LEU A 61 12.02 -12.03 0.16
N GLU A 62 13.16 -11.74 0.79
CA GLU A 62 13.34 -10.59 1.67
C GLU A 62 13.00 -9.27 0.94
N THR A 63 13.40 -9.16 -0.31
CA THR A 63 13.15 -7.96 -1.14
C THR A 63 11.67 -7.81 -1.43
N MET A 64 10.98 -8.86 -1.83
CA MET A 64 9.54 -8.85 -2.10
C MET A 64 8.70 -8.57 -0.86
N GLU A 65 9.11 -9.09 0.31
CA GLU A 65 8.35 -8.96 1.54
C GLU A 65 8.56 -7.62 2.27
N ILE A 66 9.71 -6.97 2.08
CA ILE A 66 10.08 -5.78 2.87
C ILE A 66 10.40 -4.58 1.98
N TYR A 67 11.37 -4.71 1.07
CA TYR A 67 11.93 -3.54 0.37
C TYR A 67 11.03 -3.03 -0.76
N ALA A 68 10.41 -3.93 -1.54
CA ALA A 68 9.49 -3.53 -2.60
C ALA A 68 8.20 -2.87 -2.03
N PRO A 69 7.55 -3.42 -0.97
CA PRO A 69 6.48 -2.74 -0.26
C PRO A 69 6.90 -1.40 0.34
N LEU A 70 8.11 -1.29 0.89
CA LEU A 70 8.64 -0.04 1.43
C LEU A 70 8.80 1.02 0.34
N ALA A 71 9.40 0.66 -0.79
CA ALA A 71 9.53 1.53 -1.95
C ALA A 71 8.15 1.98 -2.47
N HIS A 72 7.17 1.06 -2.46
CA HIS A 72 5.78 1.38 -2.81
C HIS A 72 5.17 2.42 -1.87
N ARG A 73 5.32 2.24 -0.56
CA ARG A 73 4.77 3.15 0.46
C ARG A 73 5.40 4.54 0.40
N LEU A 74 6.69 4.60 0.08
CA LEU A 74 7.42 5.86 -0.15
C LEU A 74 7.14 6.49 -1.52
N GLY A 75 6.36 5.83 -2.38
CA GLY A 75 6.02 6.31 -3.72
C GLY A 75 7.14 6.19 -4.74
N ILE A 76 8.27 5.52 -4.42
CA ILE A 76 9.43 5.38 -5.31
C ILE A 76 9.17 4.22 -6.28
N ARG A 77 8.38 4.52 -7.31
CA ARG A 77 7.84 3.51 -8.21
C ARG A 77 8.90 2.80 -9.03
N SER A 78 9.85 3.53 -9.61
CA SER A 78 10.91 2.95 -10.44
C SER A 78 11.71 1.88 -9.68
N VAL A 79 12.11 2.19 -8.44
CA VAL A 79 12.83 1.24 -7.58
C VAL A 79 11.95 0.05 -7.21
N LYS A 80 10.67 0.29 -6.88
CA LYS A 80 9.73 -0.78 -6.57
C LYS A 80 9.57 -1.76 -7.72
N GLU A 81 9.27 -1.26 -8.92
CA GLU A 81 9.03 -2.11 -10.10
C GLU A 81 10.28 -2.93 -10.45
N GLU A 82 11.47 -2.33 -10.41
CA GLU A 82 12.72 -3.05 -10.67
C GLU A 82 13.07 -4.07 -9.60
N LEU A 83 12.85 -3.77 -8.31
CA LEU A 83 13.03 -4.73 -7.22
C LEU A 83 12.09 -5.94 -7.35
N GLU A 84 10.83 -5.70 -7.73
CA GLU A 84 9.85 -6.76 -7.95
C GLU A 84 10.23 -7.64 -9.15
N ASP A 85 10.61 -7.05 -10.29
CA ASP A 85 10.99 -7.80 -11.50
C ASP A 85 12.25 -8.63 -11.27
N LEU A 86 13.30 -8.05 -10.67
CA LEU A 86 14.54 -8.77 -10.31
C LEU A 86 14.29 -9.89 -9.30
N SER A 87 13.36 -9.70 -8.37
CA SER A 87 13.02 -10.74 -7.40
C SER A 87 12.24 -11.88 -8.04
N LEU A 88 11.28 -11.58 -8.93
CA LEU A 88 10.49 -12.57 -9.64
C LEU A 88 11.39 -13.49 -10.49
N LYS A 89 12.40 -12.93 -11.15
CA LYS A 89 13.38 -13.67 -11.95
C LYS A 89 14.01 -14.84 -11.18
N HIS A 90 14.21 -14.72 -9.86
CA HIS A 90 14.80 -15.76 -9.02
C HIS A 90 13.77 -16.57 -8.23
N LEU A 91 12.57 -16.05 -8.00
CA LEU A 91 11.51 -16.74 -7.24
C LEU A 91 10.67 -17.66 -8.13
N ASP A 92 10.35 -17.18 -9.33
CA ASP A 92 9.59 -17.94 -10.35
C ASP A 92 10.18 -17.64 -11.75
N PRO A 93 11.35 -18.23 -12.08
CA PRO A 93 12.02 -17.98 -13.36
C PRO A 93 11.20 -18.45 -14.56
N VAL A 94 10.35 -19.46 -14.39
CA VAL A 94 9.52 -19.98 -15.49
C VAL A 94 8.49 -18.94 -15.90
N ALA A 95 7.71 -18.43 -14.96
CA ALA A 95 6.72 -17.40 -15.24
C ALA A 95 7.36 -16.08 -15.68
N TYR A 96 8.54 -15.72 -15.12
CA TYR A 96 9.29 -14.53 -15.55
C TYR A 96 9.64 -14.63 -17.05
N HIS A 97 10.25 -15.72 -17.48
CA HIS A 97 10.65 -15.90 -18.88
C HIS A 97 9.46 -16.05 -19.82
N GLU A 98 8.38 -16.68 -19.40
CA GLU A 98 7.15 -16.74 -20.18
C GLU A 98 6.62 -15.35 -20.50
N ILE A 99 6.51 -14.49 -19.48
CA ILE A 99 6.03 -13.11 -19.67
C ILE A 99 7.02 -12.29 -20.52
N GLU A 100 8.32 -12.44 -20.27
CA GLU A 100 9.37 -11.78 -21.05
C GLU A 100 9.27 -12.15 -22.53
N GLN A 101 9.11 -13.44 -22.85
CA GLN A 101 8.91 -13.92 -24.22
C GLN A 101 7.62 -13.37 -24.86
N GLN A 102 6.51 -13.36 -24.11
CA GLN A 102 5.23 -12.81 -24.59
C GLN A 102 5.37 -11.31 -24.92
N LEU A 103 6.11 -10.56 -24.12
CA LEU A 103 6.40 -9.15 -24.37
C LEU A 103 7.30 -8.97 -25.60
N ALA A 104 8.34 -9.81 -25.73
CA ALA A 104 9.28 -9.74 -26.85
C ALA A 104 8.63 -10.07 -28.19
N LEU A 105 7.80 -11.12 -28.25
CA LEU A 105 7.08 -11.53 -29.46
C LEU A 105 6.15 -10.45 -30.03
N ARG A 106 5.63 -9.59 -29.17
CA ARG A 106 4.68 -8.54 -29.55
C ARG A 106 5.28 -7.15 -29.56
N LYS A 107 6.57 -7.03 -29.39
CA LYS A 107 7.25 -5.73 -29.18
C LYS A 107 7.08 -4.80 -30.38
N GLU A 108 7.41 -5.27 -31.58
CA GLU A 108 7.38 -4.46 -32.80
C GLU A 108 5.96 -3.97 -33.14
N ASP A 109 4.97 -4.87 -33.11
CA ASP A 109 3.57 -4.53 -33.38
C ASP A 109 3.04 -3.51 -32.36
N ARG A 110 3.45 -3.63 -31.11
CA ARG A 110 2.98 -2.76 -30.02
C ARG A 110 3.69 -1.42 -30.00
N GLU A 111 4.99 -1.36 -30.34
CA GLU A 111 5.69 -0.10 -30.53
C GLU A 111 5.12 0.70 -31.71
N ALA A 112 4.81 0.03 -32.82
CA ALA A 112 4.14 0.63 -33.95
C ALA A 112 2.72 1.14 -33.58
N PHE A 113 1.96 0.35 -32.84
CA PHE A 113 0.64 0.74 -32.33
C PHE A 113 0.73 1.98 -31.43
N LEU A 114 1.59 1.95 -30.38
CA LEU A 114 1.77 3.08 -29.47
C LEU A 114 2.22 4.34 -30.22
N SER A 115 3.17 4.22 -31.14
CA SER A 115 3.65 5.35 -31.95
C SER A 115 2.51 5.97 -32.79
N ASN A 116 1.64 5.15 -33.37
CA ASN A 116 0.48 5.63 -34.13
C ASN A 116 -0.52 6.35 -33.22
N ILE A 117 -0.85 5.74 -32.06
CA ILE A 117 -1.79 6.35 -31.11
C ILE A 117 -1.23 7.68 -30.57
N ILE A 118 0.05 7.73 -30.21
CA ILE A 118 0.70 8.95 -29.72
C ILE A 118 0.59 10.06 -30.76
N LYS A 119 0.96 9.81 -32.01
CA LYS A 119 0.86 10.80 -33.09
C LYS A 119 -0.57 11.31 -33.31
N ARG A 120 -1.57 10.44 -33.19
CA ARG A 120 -2.98 10.84 -33.33
C ARG A 120 -3.44 11.71 -32.17
N ILE A 121 -2.98 11.40 -30.93
CA ILE A 121 -3.29 12.21 -29.75
C ILE A 121 -2.57 13.56 -29.87
N GLU A 122 -1.29 13.58 -30.24
CA GLU A 122 -0.52 14.82 -30.45
C GLU A 122 -1.22 15.75 -31.45
N ALA A 123 -1.60 15.23 -32.64
CA ALA A 123 -2.29 16.02 -33.65
C ALA A 123 -3.62 16.59 -33.13
N ARG A 124 -4.39 15.82 -32.36
CA ARG A 124 -5.66 16.30 -31.78
C ARG A 124 -5.45 17.35 -30.71
N LEU A 125 -4.40 17.22 -29.87
CA LEU A 125 -4.06 18.22 -28.84
C LEU A 125 -3.54 19.52 -29.49
N GLU A 126 -2.80 19.45 -30.59
CA GLU A 126 -2.38 20.61 -31.38
C GLU A 126 -3.60 21.38 -31.94
N GLU A 127 -4.60 20.69 -32.48
CA GLU A 127 -5.86 21.31 -32.94
C GLU A 127 -6.58 22.07 -31.82
N GLU A 128 -6.55 21.53 -30.61
CA GLU A 128 -7.17 22.14 -29.43
C GLU A 128 -6.24 23.15 -28.69
N HIS A 129 -5.06 23.43 -29.25
CA HIS A 129 -4.03 24.32 -28.65
C HIS A 129 -3.62 23.93 -27.24
N VAL A 130 -3.59 22.63 -26.92
CA VAL A 130 -3.16 22.09 -25.63
C VAL A 130 -1.74 21.55 -25.74
N THR A 131 -0.84 22.11 -24.92
CA THR A 131 0.55 21.62 -24.83
C THR A 131 0.64 20.49 -23.81
N ALA A 132 1.16 19.33 -24.22
CA ALA A 132 1.34 18.18 -23.36
C ALA A 132 2.57 17.39 -23.76
N GLN A 133 3.21 16.72 -22.81
CA GLN A 133 4.19 15.67 -23.11
C GLN A 133 3.49 14.32 -23.13
N ILE A 134 3.74 13.53 -24.16
CA ILE A 134 3.10 12.23 -24.36
C ILE A 134 4.18 11.16 -24.45
N ASP A 135 4.07 10.14 -23.61
CA ASP A 135 5.02 9.02 -23.54
C ASP A 135 4.28 7.68 -23.60
N GLY A 136 4.86 6.70 -24.31
CA GLY A 136 4.44 5.31 -24.21
C GLY A 136 5.04 4.64 -22.97
N ARG A 137 4.27 3.75 -22.35
CA ARG A 137 4.71 3.01 -21.17
C ARG A 137 4.37 1.53 -21.28
N VAL A 138 5.32 0.68 -20.86
CA VAL A 138 5.12 -0.76 -20.70
C VAL A 138 5.03 -1.09 -19.21
N LYS A 139 4.12 -2.00 -18.85
CA LYS A 139 3.95 -2.49 -17.48
C LYS A 139 5.10 -3.41 -17.10
N SER A 140 5.52 -3.37 -15.81
CA SER A 140 6.54 -4.27 -15.26
C SER A 140 6.14 -5.74 -15.38
N ILE A 141 7.11 -6.63 -15.50
CA ILE A 141 6.90 -8.08 -15.62
C ILE A 141 6.13 -8.61 -14.40
N TYR A 142 6.50 -8.20 -13.19
CA TYR A 142 5.76 -8.55 -11.98
C TYR A 142 4.34 -8.00 -11.95
N GLY A 143 4.13 -6.81 -12.52
CA GLY A 143 2.78 -6.24 -12.66
C GLY A 143 1.88 -7.08 -13.57
N ILE A 144 2.44 -7.70 -14.61
CA ILE A 144 1.74 -8.65 -15.48
C ILE A 144 1.54 -9.98 -14.77
N TYR A 145 2.61 -10.52 -14.13
CA TYR A 145 2.59 -11.74 -13.33
C TYR A 145 1.43 -11.75 -12.33
N ARG A 146 1.26 -10.68 -11.56
CA ARG A 146 0.15 -10.55 -10.60
C ARG A 146 -1.23 -10.72 -11.26
N LYS A 147 -1.40 -10.18 -12.45
CA LYS A 147 -2.69 -10.27 -13.17
C LYS A 147 -2.92 -11.66 -13.75
N MET A 148 -1.88 -12.28 -14.29
CA MET A 148 -1.97 -13.63 -14.84
C MET A 148 -2.15 -14.69 -13.74
N TYR A 149 -1.21 -14.77 -12.82
CA TYR A 149 -1.12 -15.89 -11.88
C TYR A 149 -1.90 -15.67 -10.58
N MET A 150 -2.06 -14.43 -10.11
CA MET A 150 -2.82 -14.17 -8.88
C MET A 150 -4.28 -13.78 -9.13
N GLN A 151 -4.62 -13.22 -10.30
CA GLN A 151 -5.99 -12.82 -10.66
C GLN A 151 -6.61 -13.70 -11.75
N GLY A 152 -5.87 -14.69 -12.28
CA GLY A 152 -6.36 -15.68 -13.26
C GLY A 152 -6.68 -15.10 -14.63
N ARG A 153 -6.05 -13.99 -15.05
CA ARG A 153 -6.26 -13.37 -16.36
C ARG A 153 -5.28 -13.92 -17.38
N SER A 154 -5.76 -14.13 -18.60
CA SER A 154 -4.84 -14.38 -19.73
C SER A 154 -4.06 -13.11 -20.07
N PHE A 155 -2.93 -13.24 -20.76
CA PHE A 155 -2.11 -12.11 -21.18
C PHE A 155 -2.94 -11.12 -22.03
N ASP A 156 -3.81 -11.61 -22.91
CA ASP A 156 -4.64 -10.79 -23.82
C ASP A 156 -5.79 -10.05 -23.09
N GLU A 157 -6.17 -10.47 -21.89
CA GLU A 157 -7.15 -9.79 -21.04
C GLU A 157 -6.56 -8.64 -20.20
N ILE A 158 -5.24 -8.43 -20.29
CA ILE A 158 -4.54 -7.36 -19.55
C ILE A 158 -4.41 -6.13 -20.46
N TYR A 159 -5.40 -5.24 -20.41
CA TYR A 159 -5.49 -4.06 -21.28
C TYR A 159 -4.52 -2.93 -20.94
N ASP A 160 -3.83 -2.98 -19.81
CA ASP A 160 -2.87 -1.97 -19.31
C ASP A 160 -1.40 -2.44 -19.36
N ILE A 161 -1.12 -3.44 -20.21
CA ILE A 161 0.28 -3.82 -20.50
C ILE A 161 0.99 -2.66 -21.16
N TYR A 162 0.30 -2.01 -22.10
CA TYR A 162 0.75 -0.83 -22.81
C TYR A 162 -0.16 0.33 -22.45
N ALA A 163 0.42 1.44 -22.09
CA ALA A 163 -0.30 2.64 -21.71
C ALA A 163 0.31 3.87 -22.38
N VAL A 164 -0.53 4.85 -22.67
CA VAL A 164 -0.12 6.19 -23.06
C VAL A 164 -0.18 7.08 -21.82
N ARG A 165 0.89 7.83 -21.57
CA ARG A 165 0.96 8.79 -20.49
C ARG A 165 0.96 10.19 -21.08
N ILE A 166 0.09 11.06 -20.58
CA ILE A 166 -0.03 12.45 -20.97
C ILE A 166 0.27 13.32 -19.74
N ILE A 167 1.25 14.22 -19.86
CA ILE A 167 1.71 15.08 -18.79
C ILE A 167 1.48 16.52 -19.18
N VAL A 168 0.83 17.28 -18.30
CA VAL A 168 0.43 18.69 -18.47
C VAL A 168 0.84 19.54 -17.27
N ASP A 169 0.60 20.84 -17.32
CA ASP A 169 1.00 21.76 -16.25
C ASP A 169 -0.04 21.84 -15.14
N THR A 170 -1.32 21.79 -15.47
CA THR A 170 -2.41 22.06 -14.51
C THR A 170 -3.41 20.91 -14.38
N VAL A 171 -4.08 20.86 -13.24
CA VAL A 171 -5.16 19.89 -12.97
C VAL A 171 -6.34 20.08 -13.93
N LEU A 172 -6.66 21.34 -14.26
CA LEU A 172 -7.76 21.64 -15.20
C LEU A 172 -7.47 21.05 -16.58
N GLU A 173 -6.24 21.16 -17.06
CA GLU A 173 -5.82 20.54 -18.33
C GLU A 173 -5.92 19.02 -18.28
N CYS A 174 -5.67 18.37 -17.12
CA CYS A 174 -5.89 16.93 -17.01
C CYS A 174 -7.32 16.51 -17.33
N TYR A 175 -8.31 17.23 -16.80
CA TYR A 175 -9.72 16.95 -17.05
C TYR A 175 -10.16 17.36 -18.46
N ASN A 176 -9.59 18.44 -19.01
CA ASN A 176 -9.83 18.86 -20.39
C ASN A 176 -9.36 17.77 -21.37
N ILE A 177 -8.13 17.27 -21.20
CA ILE A 177 -7.58 16.19 -22.02
C ILE A 177 -8.38 14.90 -21.87
N LEU A 178 -8.90 14.58 -20.68
CA LEU A 178 -9.79 13.43 -20.51
C LEU A 178 -11.02 13.54 -21.43
N GLY A 179 -11.62 14.73 -21.52
CA GLY A 179 -12.73 15.02 -22.44
C GLY A 179 -12.33 14.80 -23.90
N ILE A 180 -11.19 15.35 -24.32
CA ILE A 180 -10.65 15.20 -25.68
C ILE A 180 -10.40 13.72 -26.01
N ILE A 181 -9.79 12.97 -25.09
CA ILE A 181 -9.52 11.53 -25.28
C ILE A 181 -10.82 10.73 -25.42
N HIS A 182 -11.86 11.05 -24.63
CA HIS A 182 -13.15 10.37 -24.71
C HIS A 182 -13.97 10.76 -25.95
N ASP A 183 -13.72 11.94 -26.54
CA ASP A 183 -14.27 12.35 -27.83
C ASP A 183 -13.61 11.58 -28.99
N MET A 184 -12.27 11.43 -28.93
CA MET A 184 -11.49 10.73 -29.95
C MET A 184 -11.66 9.21 -29.95
N LEU A 185 -11.78 8.61 -28.77
CA LEU A 185 -11.64 7.19 -28.48
C LEU A 185 -12.77 6.72 -27.58
N ARG A 186 -13.25 5.51 -27.80
CA ARG A 186 -14.39 4.99 -27.04
C ARG A 186 -13.97 4.48 -25.67
N PRO A 187 -14.38 5.10 -24.54
CA PRO A 187 -14.05 4.61 -23.21
C PRO A 187 -14.76 3.29 -22.90
N ILE A 188 -14.07 2.38 -22.20
CA ILE A 188 -14.64 1.14 -21.70
C ILE A 188 -15.36 1.45 -20.38
N PRO A 189 -16.66 1.10 -20.22
CA PRO A 189 -17.43 1.34 -19.00
C PRO A 189 -16.77 0.75 -17.76
N ASN A 190 -16.85 1.45 -16.63
CA ASN A 190 -16.29 1.04 -15.34
C ASN A 190 -14.76 0.87 -15.31
N ARG A 191 -14.03 1.44 -16.28
CA ARG A 191 -12.57 1.43 -16.36
C ARG A 191 -11.92 2.79 -16.12
N PHE A 192 -12.70 3.79 -15.79
CA PHE A 192 -12.21 5.11 -15.38
C PHE A 192 -11.88 5.12 -13.87
N LYS A 193 -10.77 5.76 -13.51
CA LYS A 193 -10.35 5.96 -12.12
C LYS A 193 -9.78 7.36 -11.96
N ASP A 194 -10.33 8.11 -11.04
CA ASP A 194 -9.87 9.44 -10.69
C ASP A 194 -9.04 9.39 -9.39
N TYR A 195 -7.72 9.30 -9.56
CA TYR A 195 -6.78 9.38 -8.45
C TYR A 195 -6.28 10.82 -8.21
N ILE A 196 -6.79 11.82 -8.95
CA ILE A 196 -6.54 13.24 -8.65
C ILE A 196 -7.43 13.68 -7.50
N SER A 197 -8.74 13.40 -7.61
CA SER A 197 -9.72 13.71 -6.57
C SER A 197 -9.56 12.82 -5.32
N THR A 198 -9.13 11.57 -5.51
CA THR A 198 -8.94 10.61 -4.42
C THR A 198 -7.55 9.98 -4.51
N PRO A 199 -6.49 10.69 -4.03
CA PRO A 199 -5.12 10.21 -4.08
C PRO A 199 -4.93 8.89 -3.32
N LYS A 200 -3.99 8.04 -3.78
CA LYS A 200 -3.59 6.84 -3.03
C LYS A 200 -2.78 7.22 -1.79
N GLN A 201 -2.65 6.30 -0.82
CA GLN A 201 -1.86 6.55 0.42
C GLN A 201 -0.39 6.92 0.13
N ASN A 202 0.18 6.43 -0.95
CA ASN A 202 1.51 6.80 -1.40
C ASN A 202 1.52 8.13 -2.19
N MET A 203 0.46 8.92 -2.10
CA MET A 203 0.25 10.22 -2.77
C MET A 203 0.25 10.13 -4.30
N TYR A 204 0.06 8.94 -4.87
CA TYR A 204 -0.09 8.79 -6.31
C TYR A 204 -1.37 9.45 -6.79
N GLN A 205 -1.25 10.34 -7.77
CA GLN A 205 -2.34 11.04 -8.44
C GLN A 205 -2.22 10.88 -9.96
N SER A 206 -3.31 10.60 -10.63
CA SER A 206 -3.45 10.54 -12.09
C SER A 206 -4.90 10.23 -12.44
N LEU A 207 -5.39 10.68 -13.59
CA LEU A 207 -6.59 10.10 -14.20
C LEU A 207 -6.18 8.85 -14.97
N HIS A 208 -6.95 7.78 -14.86
CA HIS A 208 -6.75 6.55 -15.64
C HIS A 208 -8.04 6.25 -16.39
N THR A 209 -7.97 6.08 -17.69
CA THR A 209 -9.07 5.59 -18.49
C THR A 209 -8.61 4.51 -19.45
N THR A 210 -9.41 3.47 -19.62
CA THR A 210 -9.18 2.45 -20.65
C THR A 210 -10.08 2.73 -21.82
N VAL A 211 -9.50 2.85 -22.99
CA VAL A 211 -10.20 3.21 -24.22
C VAL A 211 -9.95 2.18 -25.32
N LEU A 212 -10.83 2.15 -26.31
CA LEU A 212 -10.68 1.36 -27.52
C LEU A 212 -10.25 2.29 -28.67
N ASP A 213 -9.30 1.85 -29.47
CA ASP A 213 -8.99 2.51 -30.72
C ASP A 213 -10.03 2.16 -31.82
N LYS A 214 -9.80 2.62 -33.05
CA LYS A 214 -10.70 2.35 -34.19
C LYS A 214 -10.74 0.87 -34.60
N GLU A 215 -9.69 0.12 -34.28
CA GLU A 215 -9.56 -1.32 -34.57
C GLU A 215 -10.10 -2.19 -33.42
N GLY A 216 -10.57 -1.56 -32.33
CA GLY A 216 -11.12 -2.24 -31.17
C GLY A 216 -10.04 -2.72 -30.18
N VAL A 217 -8.77 -2.26 -30.33
CA VAL A 217 -7.68 -2.62 -29.44
C VAL A 217 -7.76 -1.78 -28.16
N PRO A 218 -7.87 -2.42 -26.97
CA PRO A 218 -7.93 -1.69 -25.71
C PRO A 218 -6.54 -1.28 -25.23
N PHE A 219 -6.43 -0.05 -24.68
CA PHE A 219 -5.24 0.42 -24.00
C PHE A 219 -5.59 1.44 -22.92
N GLU A 220 -4.67 1.65 -21.97
CA GLU A 220 -4.84 2.61 -20.86
C GLU A 220 -4.24 3.96 -21.24
N VAL A 221 -4.96 5.05 -20.92
CA VAL A 221 -4.44 6.41 -20.95
C VAL A 221 -4.34 6.93 -19.52
N GLN A 222 -3.15 7.43 -19.13
CA GLN A 222 -2.85 8.02 -17.85
C GLN A 222 -2.58 9.52 -18.03
N ILE A 223 -3.35 10.38 -17.35
CA ILE A 223 -3.22 11.83 -17.47
C ILE A 223 -2.90 12.41 -16.11
N ARG A 224 -1.85 13.25 -16.03
CA ARG A 224 -1.39 13.85 -14.77
C ARG A 224 -0.57 15.11 -15.01
N THR A 225 -0.40 15.92 -13.96
CA THR A 225 0.50 17.08 -14.02
C THR A 225 1.96 16.65 -13.82
N TRP A 226 2.90 17.57 -14.10
CA TRP A 226 4.31 17.37 -13.83
C TRP A 226 4.60 17.09 -12.36
N ASP A 227 3.96 17.80 -11.43
CA ASP A 227 4.12 17.55 -9.99
C ASP A 227 3.64 16.15 -9.60
N MET A 228 2.50 15.71 -10.14
CA MET A 228 2.01 14.34 -9.95
C MET A 228 2.93 13.31 -10.59
N HIS A 229 3.54 13.64 -11.75
CA HIS A 229 4.50 12.77 -12.42
C HIS A 229 5.75 12.56 -11.57
N TYR A 230 6.37 13.62 -11.09
CA TYR A 230 7.55 13.52 -10.22
C TYR A 230 7.22 12.81 -8.90
N THR A 231 6.08 13.10 -8.31
CA THR A 231 5.60 12.41 -7.11
C THR A 231 5.39 10.90 -7.36
N ALA A 232 4.85 10.51 -8.52
CA ALA A 232 4.61 9.12 -8.87
C ALA A 232 5.90 8.34 -9.17
N GLU A 233 6.93 8.98 -9.74
CA GLU A 233 8.19 8.31 -10.10
C GLU A 233 9.20 8.28 -8.94
N TYR A 234 9.32 9.39 -8.19
CA TYR A 234 10.35 9.59 -7.18
C TYR A 234 9.81 9.62 -5.74
N GLY A 235 8.49 9.67 -5.55
CA GLY A 235 7.86 9.63 -4.23
C GLY A 235 8.39 10.72 -3.32
N VAL A 236 8.77 10.33 -2.10
CA VAL A 236 9.34 11.24 -1.09
C VAL A 236 10.62 11.94 -1.57
N ALA A 237 11.36 11.36 -2.51
CA ALA A 237 12.58 11.95 -3.04
C ALA A 237 12.33 13.13 -4.00
N ALA A 238 11.13 13.24 -4.60
CA ALA A 238 10.77 14.34 -5.49
C ALA A 238 10.87 15.70 -4.79
N HIS A 239 10.50 15.77 -3.51
CA HIS A 239 10.50 17.02 -2.74
C HIS A 239 11.90 17.60 -2.49
N TRP A 240 12.95 16.77 -2.45
CA TRP A 240 14.30 17.26 -2.24
C TRP A 240 14.92 17.93 -3.47
N LYS A 241 14.42 17.58 -4.67
CA LYS A 241 14.94 18.18 -5.91
C LYS A 241 14.32 19.54 -6.23
N TYR A 242 13.09 19.78 -5.81
CA TYR A 242 12.29 20.93 -6.25
C TYR A 242 11.85 21.90 -5.15
N LYS A 243 11.89 21.53 -3.86
CA LYS A 243 11.44 22.39 -2.75
C LYS A 243 12.47 22.41 -1.62
N ILE A 244 13.56 23.14 -1.81
CA ILE A 244 14.45 23.58 -0.73
C ILE A 244 13.78 24.84 -0.09
N GLY A 245 12.63 24.65 0.59
CA GLY A 245 11.88 25.69 1.26
C GLY A 245 10.94 25.13 2.35
N MET A 246 10.48 25.99 3.25
CA MET A 246 9.75 25.63 4.49
C MET A 246 8.45 24.82 4.29
N GLU A 247 7.79 24.92 3.14
CA GLU A 247 6.58 24.14 2.82
C GLU A 247 6.79 22.63 2.59
N GLY A 248 8.05 22.19 2.41
CA GLY A 248 8.36 20.77 2.19
C GLY A 248 8.38 19.91 3.47
N LYS A 249 8.47 20.51 4.65
CA LYS A 249 8.56 19.79 5.92
C LYS A 249 7.24 19.15 6.32
N ASP A 250 6.13 19.86 6.19
CA ASP A 250 4.81 19.39 6.62
C ASP A 250 4.33 18.22 5.74
N ALA A 251 4.52 18.32 4.41
CA ALA A 251 4.18 17.23 3.49
C ALA A 251 5.04 15.97 3.68
N LEU A 252 6.31 16.12 4.08
CA LEU A 252 7.17 15.00 4.41
C LEU A 252 6.78 14.36 5.75
N ASP A 253 6.44 15.19 6.74
CA ASP A 253 5.99 14.73 8.05
C ASP A 253 4.67 13.96 7.97
N GLU A 254 3.73 14.39 7.15
CA GLU A 254 2.48 13.67 6.89
C GLU A 254 2.74 12.33 6.19
N ARG A 255 3.64 12.28 5.21
CA ARG A 255 4.05 11.03 4.53
C ARG A 255 4.75 10.04 5.45
N LEU A 256 5.38 10.50 6.51
CA LEU A 256 6.08 9.68 7.51
C LEU A 256 5.22 9.41 8.76
N ALA A 257 4.05 10.03 8.87
CA ALA A 257 3.16 9.85 10.01
C ALA A 257 2.80 8.38 10.26
N TRP A 258 2.60 7.60 9.17
CA TRP A 258 2.35 6.17 9.27
C TRP A 258 3.50 5.39 9.95
N ILE A 259 4.76 5.81 9.78
CA ILE A 259 5.90 5.17 10.44
C ILE A 259 5.86 5.45 11.95
N ARG A 260 5.54 6.70 12.32
CA ARG A 260 5.38 7.07 13.73
C ARG A 260 4.24 6.29 14.37
N GLN A 261 3.10 6.22 13.69
CA GLN A 261 1.94 5.44 14.13
C GLN A 261 2.26 3.94 14.24
N LEU A 262 2.98 3.38 13.28
CA LEU A 262 3.46 2.01 13.32
C LEU A 262 4.39 1.78 14.52
N LEU A 263 5.34 2.67 14.78
CA LEU A 263 6.26 2.57 15.92
C LEU A 263 5.57 2.80 17.28
N GLU A 264 4.59 3.68 17.34
CA GLU A 264 3.77 3.90 18.52
C GLU A 264 2.93 2.68 18.87
N SER A 265 2.31 2.05 17.87
CA SER A 265 1.52 0.84 18.06
C SER A 265 2.35 -0.36 18.52
N GLN A 266 3.68 -0.31 18.34
CA GLN A 266 4.62 -1.38 18.71
C GLN A 266 5.25 -1.21 20.11
N LYS A 267 5.08 -0.07 20.78
CA LYS A 267 5.60 0.13 22.14
C LYS A 267 5.04 -0.87 23.14
N ASP A 268 3.88 -1.45 22.85
CA ASP A 268 3.16 -2.40 23.71
C ASP A 268 3.34 -3.87 23.29
N SER A 269 4.11 -4.18 22.23
CA SER A 269 4.34 -5.54 21.74
C SER A 269 5.79 -5.93 21.94
N ASP A 270 6.02 -6.93 22.80
CA ASP A 270 7.35 -7.53 23.03
C ASP A 270 7.70 -8.63 22.01
N ASP A 271 6.75 -9.00 21.13
CA ASP A 271 6.93 -10.07 20.14
C ASP A 271 7.41 -9.51 18.79
N VAL A 272 8.64 -9.86 18.45
CA VAL A 272 9.33 -9.40 17.24
C VAL A 272 8.71 -9.99 15.97
N GLU A 273 8.12 -11.20 16.01
CA GLU A 273 7.41 -11.79 14.86
C GLU A 273 6.11 -11.07 14.56
N ASP A 274 5.38 -10.66 15.59
CA ASP A 274 4.16 -9.85 15.43
C ASP A 274 4.48 -8.47 14.82
N ILE A 275 5.64 -7.90 15.14
CA ILE A 275 6.14 -6.64 14.57
C ILE A 275 6.33 -6.77 13.05
N VAL A 276 7.03 -7.82 12.59
CA VAL A 276 7.26 -8.05 11.15
C VAL A 276 5.96 -8.34 10.42
N LYS A 277 5.07 -9.13 11.02
CA LYS A 277 3.77 -9.45 10.44
C LYS A 277 2.87 -8.20 10.32
N SER A 278 2.91 -7.33 11.32
CA SER A 278 2.24 -6.04 11.33
C SER A 278 2.75 -5.15 10.21
N ILE A 279 4.08 -5.01 10.09
CA ILE A 279 4.74 -4.23 9.04
C ILE A 279 4.34 -4.76 7.66
N LYS A 280 4.40 -6.07 7.43
CA LYS A 280 4.00 -6.69 6.16
C LYS A 280 2.53 -6.42 5.81
N THR A 281 1.66 -6.38 6.81
CA THR A 281 0.23 -6.12 6.62
C THR A 281 -0.06 -4.65 6.32
N ASP A 282 0.58 -3.74 7.05
CA ASP A 282 0.34 -2.30 6.93
C ASP A 282 1.03 -1.67 5.70
N ILE A 283 2.06 -2.35 5.16
CA ILE A 283 2.71 -1.96 3.91
C ILE A 283 2.02 -2.58 2.68
N ALA A 284 0.95 -3.37 2.86
CA ALA A 284 0.25 -4.03 1.76
C ALA A 284 -0.19 -3.01 0.67
N PRO A 285 0.07 -3.32 -0.63
CA PRO A 285 -0.10 -2.34 -1.72
C PRO A 285 -1.55 -2.14 -2.16
N GLU A 286 -2.49 -3.00 -1.73
CA GLU A 286 -3.88 -2.95 -2.16
C GLU A 286 -4.79 -2.48 -1.02
N GLU A 287 -5.60 -1.45 -1.34
CA GLU A 287 -6.52 -0.81 -0.40
C GLU A 287 -7.94 -0.86 -0.92
N VAL A 288 -8.87 -0.83 0.03
CA VAL A 288 -10.29 -0.64 -0.21
C VAL A 288 -10.76 0.68 0.41
N PHE A 289 -11.64 1.38 -0.27
CA PHE A 289 -12.24 2.64 0.15
C PHE A 289 -13.69 2.36 0.55
N VAL A 290 -13.98 2.48 1.83
CA VAL A 290 -15.27 2.13 2.42
C VAL A 290 -15.89 3.39 3.01
N PHE A 291 -17.18 3.57 2.84
CA PHE A 291 -17.89 4.77 3.25
C PHE A 291 -18.61 4.57 4.57
N THR A 292 -18.60 5.61 5.42
CA THR A 292 -19.56 5.70 6.53
C THR A 292 -20.94 6.14 6.00
N PRO A 293 -22.03 5.95 6.74
CA PRO A 293 -23.36 6.47 6.36
C PRO A 293 -23.38 8.02 6.21
N ARG A 294 -22.40 8.71 6.77
CA ARG A 294 -22.24 10.18 6.65
C ARG A 294 -21.47 10.60 5.40
N GLY A 295 -20.92 9.63 4.64
CA GLY A 295 -20.13 9.88 3.45
C GLY A 295 -18.61 10.01 3.69
N ASP A 296 -18.13 9.82 4.94
CA ASP A 296 -16.69 9.82 5.20
C ASP A 296 -16.03 8.59 4.59
N VAL A 297 -14.87 8.76 4.00
CA VAL A 297 -14.11 7.69 3.35
C VAL A 297 -13.08 7.12 4.32
N ILE A 298 -13.22 5.84 4.64
CA ILE A 298 -12.25 5.07 5.43
C ILE A 298 -11.44 4.17 4.51
N ARG A 299 -10.11 4.28 4.60
CA ARG A 299 -9.16 3.49 3.80
C ARG A 299 -8.67 2.31 4.63
N LEU A 300 -8.74 1.12 4.05
CA LEU A 300 -8.33 -0.12 4.73
C LEU A 300 -7.52 -1.00 3.77
N PRO A 301 -6.58 -1.82 4.27
CA PRO A 301 -5.94 -2.86 3.46
C PRO A 301 -6.98 -3.82 2.88
N GLN A 302 -6.76 -4.31 1.67
CA GLN A 302 -7.62 -5.31 1.05
C GLN A 302 -7.74 -6.56 1.92
N GLY A 303 -8.96 -7.04 2.11
CA GLY A 303 -9.28 -8.19 2.97
C GLY A 303 -9.55 -7.80 4.43
N SER A 304 -9.58 -6.51 4.76
CA SER A 304 -10.06 -6.01 6.05
C SER A 304 -11.53 -6.34 6.27
N THR A 305 -11.90 -6.53 7.53
CA THR A 305 -13.25 -6.87 7.95
C THR A 305 -14.03 -5.64 8.44
N VAL A 306 -15.32 -5.80 8.69
CA VAL A 306 -16.13 -4.75 9.32
C VAL A 306 -15.64 -4.39 10.73
N VAL A 307 -14.94 -5.30 11.42
CA VAL A 307 -14.28 -5.02 12.71
C VAL A 307 -13.10 -4.07 12.51
N ASP A 308 -12.25 -4.31 11.49
CA ASP A 308 -11.17 -3.39 11.12
C ASP A 308 -11.71 -1.99 10.83
N PHE A 309 -12.83 -1.91 10.10
CA PHE A 309 -13.50 -0.65 9.79
C PHE A 309 -13.97 0.08 11.05
N ALA A 310 -14.57 -0.63 12.01
CA ALA A 310 -15.00 -0.04 13.26
C ALA A 310 -13.84 0.59 14.06
N TYR A 311 -12.70 -0.11 14.14
CA TYR A 311 -11.51 0.39 14.82
C TYR A 311 -10.81 1.53 14.05
N ALA A 312 -10.92 1.56 12.73
CA ALA A 312 -10.40 2.66 11.91
C ALA A 312 -11.19 3.96 12.10
N ILE A 313 -12.49 3.87 12.41
CA ILE A 313 -13.30 5.05 12.79
C ILE A 313 -12.83 5.59 14.14
N HIS A 314 -12.94 4.77 15.19
CA HIS A 314 -12.54 5.12 16.54
C HIS A 314 -12.46 3.89 17.45
N SER A 315 -11.51 3.88 18.40
CA SER A 315 -11.35 2.76 19.35
C SER A 315 -12.64 2.45 20.14
N GLU A 316 -13.39 3.50 20.52
CA GLU A 316 -14.65 3.33 21.25
C GLU A 316 -15.75 2.68 20.40
N VAL A 317 -15.81 3.01 19.11
CA VAL A 317 -16.74 2.38 18.16
C VAL A 317 -16.41 0.90 18.03
N GLY A 318 -15.13 0.55 17.86
CA GLY A 318 -14.67 -0.83 17.82
C GLY A 318 -14.98 -1.59 19.11
N ASN A 319 -14.66 -1.00 20.27
CA ASN A 319 -14.88 -1.65 21.58
C ASN A 319 -16.37 -1.86 21.91
N LYS A 320 -17.25 -0.98 21.44
CA LYS A 320 -18.71 -1.07 21.67
C LYS A 320 -19.48 -1.77 20.54
N MET A 321 -18.77 -2.26 19.51
CA MET A 321 -19.39 -2.90 18.35
C MET A 321 -20.10 -4.19 18.73
N VAL A 322 -21.35 -4.33 18.29
CA VAL A 322 -22.17 -5.54 18.45
C VAL A 322 -22.57 -6.13 17.09
N GLY A 323 -22.49 -5.38 16.01
CA GLY A 323 -22.82 -5.81 14.67
C GLY A 323 -22.48 -4.78 13.62
N ALA A 324 -22.70 -5.12 12.36
CA ALA A 324 -22.53 -4.20 11.23
C ALA A 324 -23.57 -4.45 10.13
N LYS A 325 -23.91 -3.39 9.41
CA LYS A 325 -24.63 -3.46 8.14
C LYS A 325 -23.73 -3.00 7.01
N VAL A 326 -23.80 -3.69 5.90
CA VAL A 326 -23.14 -3.32 4.63
C VAL A 326 -24.25 -3.11 3.61
N ASP A 327 -24.27 -1.91 3.01
CA ASP A 327 -25.30 -1.50 2.05
C ASP A 327 -26.74 -1.78 2.57
N GLY A 328 -26.95 -1.49 3.86
CA GLY A 328 -28.24 -1.67 4.57
C GLY A 328 -28.55 -3.10 5.04
N ARG A 329 -27.71 -4.11 4.75
CA ARG A 329 -27.92 -5.52 5.14
C ARG A 329 -27.00 -5.93 6.28
N MET A 330 -27.56 -6.64 7.27
CA MET A 330 -26.75 -7.23 8.35
C MET A 330 -25.73 -8.22 7.79
N VAL A 331 -24.51 -8.15 8.29
CA VAL A 331 -23.39 -9.02 7.88
C VAL A 331 -22.71 -9.64 9.11
N SER A 332 -21.96 -10.74 8.89
CA SER A 332 -21.10 -11.31 9.92
C SER A 332 -19.89 -10.42 10.23
N LEU A 333 -19.31 -10.54 11.42
CA LEU A 333 -18.19 -9.71 11.86
C LEU A 333 -16.88 -9.96 11.07
N ASP A 334 -16.75 -11.13 10.46
CA ASP A 334 -15.65 -11.51 9.58
C ASP A 334 -15.87 -11.11 8.11
N TYR A 335 -16.97 -10.42 7.81
CA TYR A 335 -17.29 -9.96 6.46
C TYR A 335 -16.22 -9.01 5.94
N LYS A 336 -15.65 -9.35 4.77
CA LYS A 336 -14.59 -8.58 4.13
C LYS A 336 -15.18 -7.42 3.33
N VAL A 337 -14.79 -6.21 3.71
CA VAL A 337 -15.23 -4.99 3.03
C VAL A 337 -14.55 -4.82 1.67
N LYS A 338 -15.25 -4.15 0.74
CA LYS A 338 -14.77 -3.83 -0.62
C LYS A 338 -14.97 -2.35 -0.91
N THR A 339 -14.23 -1.84 -1.87
CA THR A 339 -14.36 -0.45 -2.32
C THR A 339 -15.78 -0.14 -2.78
N GLY A 340 -16.31 1.00 -2.34
CA GLY A 340 -17.64 1.49 -2.70
C GLY A 340 -18.75 1.08 -1.73
N MET A 341 -18.48 0.18 -0.78
CA MET A 341 -19.48 -0.25 0.20
C MET A 341 -19.73 0.83 1.27
N ILE A 342 -20.99 0.96 1.69
CA ILE A 342 -21.37 1.79 2.84
C ILE A 342 -21.51 0.87 4.05
N VAL A 343 -20.72 1.13 5.10
CA VAL A 343 -20.70 0.31 6.31
C VAL A 343 -21.21 1.11 7.51
N GLU A 344 -22.26 0.61 8.12
CA GLU A 344 -22.84 1.12 9.37
C GLU A 344 -22.47 0.19 10.53
N ILE A 345 -21.78 0.72 11.55
CA ILE A 345 -21.41 -0.03 12.75
C ILE A 345 -22.51 0.12 13.79
N ILE A 346 -22.99 -1.00 14.29
CA ILE A 346 -23.99 -1.05 15.36
C ILE A 346 -23.23 -1.19 16.68
N THR A 347 -23.40 -0.19 17.54
CA THR A 347 -22.77 -0.15 18.87
C THR A 347 -23.79 -0.38 19.96
N SER A 348 -23.38 -1.04 21.06
CA SER A 348 -24.19 -1.17 22.26
C SER A 348 -24.27 0.16 23.02
N THR A 349 -25.45 0.51 23.49
CA THR A 349 -25.68 1.66 24.41
C THR A 349 -25.45 1.29 25.86
N THR A 350 -25.50 0.01 26.20
CA THR A 350 -25.18 -0.52 27.54
C THR A 350 -23.66 -0.68 27.67
N GLN A 351 -23.15 -0.65 28.91
CA GLN A 351 -21.74 -0.93 29.19
C GLN A 351 -21.38 -2.28 28.57
N SER A 352 -20.69 -2.24 27.43
CA SER A 352 -20.42 -3.44 26.63
C SER A 352 -19.28 -4.21 27.28
N ASN A 353 -19.32 -5.54 27.17
CA ASN A 353 -18.26 -6.44 27.63
C ASN A 353 -16.93 -6.28 26.84
N GLY A 354 -16.80 -5.21 26.04
CA GLY A 354 -15.64 -4.96 25.19
C GLY A 354 -15.54 -5.88 23.97
N PRO A 355 -14.40 -5.88 23.29
CA PRO A 355 -14.14 -6.73 22.13
C PRO A 355 -13.98 -8.20 22.52
N SER A 356 -14.40 -9.14 21.64
CA SER A 356 -14.12 -10.55 21.80
C SER A 356 -12.64 -10.88 21.45
N ARG A 357 -12.04 -11.81 22.18
CA ARG A 357 -10.69 -12.35 21.85
C ARG A 357 -10.65 -13.03 20.48
N ASP A 358 -11.79 -13.60 20.04
CA ASP A 358 -11.87 -14.23 18.72
C ASP A 358 -11.73 -13.21 17.56
N TRP A 359 -11.99 -11.94 17.82
CA TRP A 359 -11.76 -10.90 16.81
C TRP A 359 -10.30 -10.78 16.38
N LEU A 360 -9.34 -11.16 17.24
CA LEU A 360 -7.92 -11.21 16.90
C LEU A 360 -7.62 -12.17 15.74
N LYS A 361 -8.49 -13.17 15.50
CA LYS A 361 -8.36 -14.13 14.40
C LYS A 361 -8.89 -13.60 13.07
N ILE A 362 -9.87 -12.68 13.11
CA ILE A 362 -10.56 -12.17 11.92
C ILE A 362 -10.06 -10.81 11.46
N VAL A 363 -9.50 -9.98 12.36
CA VAL A 363 -8.98 -8.66 11.98
C VAL A 363 -7.72 -8.77 11.13
N LYS A 364 -7.66 -7.92 10.12
CA LYS A 364 -6.54 -7.83 9.17
C LYS A 364 -5.53 -6.76 9.60
N THR A 365 -6.00 -5.60 10.07
CA THR A 365 -5.15 -4.44 10.38
C THR A 365 -4.41 -4.64 11.70
N SER A 366 -3.17 -4.14 11.75
CA SER A 366 -2.39 -4.08 13.00
C SER A 366 -3.04 -3.13 14.01
N GLU A 367 -3.64 -2.04 13.52
CA GLU A 367 -4.34 -1.06 14.35
C GLU A 367 -5.47 -1.70 15.16
N ALA A 368 -6.40 -2.42 14.50
CA ALA A 368 -7.49 -3.13 15.18
C ALA A 368 -6.95 -4.15 16.16
N ARG A 369 -5.94 -4.94 15.74
CA ARG A 369 -5.33 -5.98 16.59
C ARG A 369 -4.69 -5.39 17.84
N ASN A 370 -3.95 -4.29 17.71
CA ASN A 370 -3.28 -3.63 18.83
C ASN A 370 -4.28 -2.97 19.78
N LYS A 371 -5.31 -2.30 19.26
CA LYS A 371 -6.38 -1.71 20.07
C LYS A 371 -7.15 -2.77 20.86
N ILE A 372 -7.46 -3.94 20.27
CA ILE A 372 -8.08 -5.07 20.95
C ILE A 372 -7.16 -5.62 22.05
N ARG A 373 -5.88 -5.85 21.77
CA ARG A 373 -4.91 -6.32 22.76
C ARG A 373 -4.73 -5.34 23.92
N SER A 374 -4.64 -4.05 23.62
CA SER A 374 -4.52 -2.98 24.61
C SER A 374 -5.72 -2.92 25.55
N TRP A 375 -6.94 -3.12 24.99
CA TRP A 375 -8.16 -3.19 25.79
C TRP A 375 -8.09 -4.34 26.81
N PHE A 376 -7.74 -5.56 26.38
CA PHE A 376 -7.59 -6.71 27.27
C PHE A 376 -6.47 -6.53 28.30
N LYS A 377 -5.36 -5.89 27.92
CA LYS A 377 -4.26 -5.60 28.85
C LYS A 377 -4.70 -4.63 29.96
N LYS A 378 -5.51 -3.63 29.58
CA LYS A 378 -6.06 -2.66 30.55
C LYS A 378 -7.05 -3.32 31.50
N GLU A 379 -8.00 -4.11 30.98
CA GLU A 379 -9.00 -4.86 31.77
C GLU A 379 -8.27 -5.79 32.78
N LYS A 380 -7.35 -6.62 32.30
CA LYS A 380 -6.57 -7.52 33.16
C LYS A 380 -5.76 -6.77 34.23
N ARG A 381 -5.27 -5.57 33.91
CA ARG A 381 -4.55 -4.74 34.89
C ARG A 381 -5.48 -4.23 35.98
N GLU A 382 -6.70 -3.83 35.65
CA GLU A 382 -7.71 -3.38 36.62
C GLU A 382 -8.15 -4.54 37.53
N GLU A 383 -8.37 -5.74 36.97
CA GLU A 383 -8.65 -6.97 37.73
C GLU A 383 -7.50 -7.31 38.69
N ASN A 384 -6.25 -7.36 38.20
CA ASN A 384 -5.08 -7.66 39.01
C ASN A 384 -4.87 -6.62 40.13
N ILE A 385 -5.17 -5.34 39.88
CA ILE A 385 -5.11 -4.28 40.90
C ILE A 385 -6.17 -4.50 41.97
N ALA A 386 -7.40 -4.87 41.57
CA ALA A 386 -8.48 -5.14 42.50
C ALA A 386 -8.19 -6.38 43.36
N GLU A 387 -7.74 -7.48 42.74
CA GLU A 387 -7.29 -8.69 43.48
C GLU A 387 -6.11 -8.40 44.42
N GLY A 388 -5.11 -7.65 43.94
CA GLY A 388 -3.96 -7.26 44.74
C GLY A 388 -4.33 -6.41 45.97
N LYS A 389 -5.26 -5.46 45.81
CA LYS A 389 -5.82 -4.67 46.92
C LYS A 389 -6.51 -5.56 47.94
N LEU A 390 -7.41 -6.46 47.48
CA LEU A 390 -8.09 -7.40 48.38
C LEU A 390 -7.14 -8.33 49.11
N ALA A 391 -6.11 -8.84 48.41
CA ALA A 391 -5.08 -9.68 49.03
C ALA A 391 -4.27 -8.89 50.10
N LEU A 392 -3.90 -7.65 49.77
CA LEU A 392 -3.19 -6.77 50.70
C LEU A 392 -4.02 -6.43 51.92
N GLU A 393 -5.29 -6.04 51.77
CA GLU A 393 -6.22 -5.77 52.88
C GLU A 393 -6.40 -7.00 53.79
N LYS A 394 -6.52 -8.19 53.18
CA LYS A 394 -6.63 -9.44 53.91
C LYS A 394 -5.40 -9.72 54.74
N GLU A 395 -4.21 -9.49 54.20
CA GLU A 395 -2.94 -9.71 54.87
C GLU A 395 -2.68 -8.65 55.97
N MET A 396 -3.05 -7.38 55.73
CA MET A 396 -2.98 -6.32 56.73
C MET A 396 -3.89 -6.64 57.95
N ARG A 397 -5.14 -7.08 57.72
CA ARG A 397 -6.06 -7.52 58.78
C ARG A 397 -5.49 -8.72 59.55
N ARG A 398 -4.85 -9.66 58.87
CA ARG A 398 -4.25 -10.85 59.48
C ARG A 398 -3.07 -10.50 60.37
N ASN A 399 -2.33 -9.48 60.03
CA ASN A 399 -1.13 -9.02 60.78
C ASN A 399 -1.43 -7.84 61.71
N LEU A 400 -2.70 -7.52 61.95
CA LEU A 400 -3.14 -6.41 62.86
C LEU A 400 -2.50 -5.05 62.48
N ILE A 401 -2.19 -4.82 61.23
CA ILE A 401 -1.71 -3.53 60.73
C ILE A 401 -2.95 -2.72 60.27
N ALA A 402 -3.19 -1.59 60.99
CA ALA A 402 -4.27 -0.68 60.67
C ALA A 402 -3.99 0.21 59.46
#